data_a2cefd5288ae4efe2b30c60e924d4383
#
_entry.id   a2cefd5288ae4efe2b30c60e924d4383
#
_cell.length_a   1.000
_cell.length_b   1.000
_cell.length_c   1.000
_cell.angle_alpha   90.00
_cell.angle_beta   90.00
_cell.angle_gamma   90.00
#
_symmetry.space_group_name_H-M   'P 1'
#
loop_
_entity.id
_entity.type
_entity.pdbx_description
1 polymer ?
#
loop_
_entity_poly.entity_id
_entity_poly.type
_entity_poly.pdbx_seq_one_letter_code
_entity_poly.pdbx_strand_id
1 'polypeptide(L)'
;TGRTPIGMYHELVRRYEAGEVSFKNVVVYGLDEFYPIKWTEQQSRSRRIKEDLLDKIDIKPENIHLIDGTTPLEEVSAYCAEYERMARNLDLMVIGMGEQGQLGFNEAGAYAKSVTRMVQLSYQSRKKQSGNFYGIENTPRMAITMGLNTIMNAKRIIIMAWGEGKADVVKKVVEGEATRLIPASLLQNHSNIEAVVDDPAGEMLTVKKAPWLVGPCNWTPRMVRKAVVWLCETVKKPILKLTYKDYIENSLGELLDAVEMSYDAVNIKVFNDLQHTITGWPGAKPNADDSTRPVPSLPFPKRVVIFSPHPDDDVISMGGTFIRLVEQGHDVHVAYQVSGNVAVHDDVVIQNLDTARELGLGDRVNELREVIASKKKGEPEPRALLNVKGAIRRAEAKAAIRSFGLNDETNAHFLNLPFYETGGIKKGERGERDIEIITELLQQVKPHQVY
;
A
#
# COMPACT_ATOMS: atom_id res chain seq x y z
N THR A 1 -17.28 -6.39 8.92
CA THR A 1 -16.65 -7.66 8.50
C THR A 1 -15.45 -7.38 7.57
N GLY A 2 -14.62 -8.36 7.30
CA GLY A 2 -13.42 -8.20 6.49
C GLY A 2 -12.18 -7.77 7.30
N ARG A 3 -11.09 -7.34 6.60
CA ARG A 3 -9.81 -6.96 7.22
C ARG A 3 -9.71 -5.47 7.52
N THR A 4 -10.48 -4.64 6.84
CA THR A 4 -10.40 -3.18 6.94
C THR A 4 -10.61 -2.66 8.37
N PRO A 5 -11.59 -3.15 9.17
CA PRO A 5 -11.85 -2.62 10.50
C PRO A 5 -10.99 -3.21 11.63
N ILE A 6 -10.03 -4.10 11.37
CA ILE A 6 -9.27 -4.80 12.42
C ILE A 6 -8.57 -3.81 13.37
N GLY A 7 -7.89 -2.79 12.84
CA GLY A 7 -7.24 -1.77 13.66
C GLY A 7 -8.22 -1.00 14.56
N MET A 8 -9.42 -0.71 14.03
CA MET A 8 -10.49 -0.11 14.81
C MET A 8 -10.98 -1.07 15.91
N TYR A 9 -11.11 -2.37 15.62
CA TYR A 9 -11.52 -3.36 16.64
C TYR A 9 -10.51 -3.44 17.77
N HIS A 10 -9.22 -3.49 17.46
CA HIS A 10 -8.18 -3.49 18.50
C HIS A 10 -8.23 -2.24 19.37
N GLU A 11 -8.44 -1.06 18.78
CA GLU A 11 -8.58 0.18 19.55
C GLU A 11 -9.85 0.20 20.41
N LEU A 12 -10.96 -0.33 19.92
CA LEU A 12 -12.20 -0.47 20.72
C LEU A 12 -12.00 -1.42 21.90
N VAL A 13 -11.31 -2.55 21.71
CA VAL A 13 -10.95 -3.47 22.80
C VAL A 13 -10.05 -2.77 23.83
N ARG A 14 -9.00 -2.08 23.39
CA ARG A 14 -8.10 -1.32 24.27
C ARG A 14 -8.86 -0.30 25.11
N ARG A 15 -9.78 0.45 24.50
CA ARG A 15 -10.60 1.45 25.23
C ARG A 15 -11.58 0.80 26.20
N TYR A 16 -12.13 -0.34 25.83
CA TYR A 16 -12.97 -1.12 26.74
C TYR A 16 -12.17 -1.61 27.95
N GLU A 17 -11.00 -2.20 27.74
CA GLU A 17 -10.11 -2.66 28.82
C GLU A 17 -9.65 -1.51 29.73
N ALA A 18 -9.48 -0.31 29.17
CA ALA A 18 -9.17 0.90 29.93
C ALA A 18 -10.40 1.50 30.66
N GLY A 19 -11.60 0.92 30.51
CA GLY A 19 -12.83 1.42 31.09
C GLY A 19 -13.39 2.70 30.46
N GLU A 20 -12.90 3.09 29.27
CA GLU A 20 -13.31 4.32 28.58
C GLU A 20 -14.65 4.15 27.85
N VAL A 21 -15.00 2.93 27.46
CA VAL A 21 -16.23 2.59 26.74
C VAL A 21 -16.85 1.29 27.23
N SER A 22 -18.16 1.12 27.05
CA SER A 22 -18.89 -0.12 27.33
C SER A 22 -19.83 -0.45 26.18
N PHE A 23 -19.97 -1.73 25.89
CA PHE A 23 -20.80 -2.25 24.80
C PHE A 23 -22.08 -2.95 25.29
N LYS A 24 -22.42 -2.85 26.60
CA LYS A 24 -23.58 -3.52 27.21
C LYS A 24 -24.90 -3.22 26.50
N ASN A 25 -25.03 -2.01 25.96
CA ASN A 25 -26.25 -1.53 25.29
C ASN A 25 -26.12 -1.47 23.77
N VAL A 26 -25.01 -2.00 23.20
CA VAL A 26 -24.78 -2.05 21.77
C VAL A 26 -25.39 -3.31 21.19
N VAL A 27 -26.06 -3.19 20.05
CA VAL A 27 -26.55 -4.32 19.25
C VAL A 27 -25.75 -4.36 17.95
N VAL A 28 -25.16 -5.50 17.62
CA VAL A 28 -24.29 -5.67 16.45
C VAL A 28 -24.94 -6.57 15.42
N TYR A 29 -24.94 -6.12 14.17
CA TYR A 29 -25.40 -6.87 13.01
C TYR A 29 -24.22 -7.13 12.07
N GLY A 30 -24.04 -8.40 11.63
CA GLY A 30 -23.06 -8.76 10.59
C GLY A 30 -23.49 -8.23 9.22
N LEU A 31 -22.55 -7.67 8.46
CA LEU A 31 -22.82 -7.13 7.12
C LEU A 31 -23.07 -8.24 6.09
N ASP A 32 -22.25 -9.28 6.13
CA ASP A 32 -22.18 -10.31 5.09
C ASP A 32 -21.55 -11.60 5.62
N GLU A 33 -21.85 -12.72 4.96
CA GLU A 33 -21.20 -14.01 5.20
C GLU A 33 -21.16 -14.84 3.91
N PHE A 34 -20.15 -15.68 3.75
CA PHE A 34 -20.11 -16.68 2.68
C PHE A 34 -21.20 -17.73 2.85
N TYR A 35 -21.65 -18.34 1.73
CA TYR A 35 -22.68 -19.36 1.76
C TYR A 35 -22.37 -20.51 0.77
N PRO A 36 -22.40 -21.79 1.19
CA PRO A 36 -22.51 -22.21 2.60
C PRO A 36 -21.16 -22.10 3.35
N ILE A 37 -21.20 -21.77 4.63
CA ILE A 37 -20.04 -21.79 5.53
C ILE A 37 -20.48 -21.94 6.99
N LYS A 38 -19.73 -22.70 7.77
CA LYS A 38 -19.94 -22.76 9.23
C LYS A 38 -19.19 -21.60 9.90
N TRP A 39 -19.79 -21.03 10.93
CA TRP A 39 -19.18 -19.93 11.68
C TRP A 39 -17.84 -20.33 12.34
N THR A 40 -17.60 -21.64 12.55
CA THR A 40 -16.33 -22.18 13.09
C THR A 40 -15.19 -22.25 12.07
N GLU A 41 -15.47 -22.09 10.78
CA GLU A 41 -14.44 -22.12 9.74
C GLU A 41 -13.61 -20.82 9.77
N GLN A 42 -12.29 -20.96 9.51
CA GLN A 42 -11.35 -19.81 9.57
C GLN A 42 -11.71 -18.67 8.62
N GLN A 43 -12.40 -19.00 7.53
CA GLN A 43 -12.78 -18.07 6.49
C GLN A 43 -14.08 -17.32 6.80
N SER A 44 -14.85 -17.79 7.81
CA SER A 44 -16.09 -17.17 8.22
C SER A 44 -15.87 -15.73 8.70
N ARG A 45 -16.72 -14.84 8.23
CA ARG A 45 -16.70 -13.44 8.64
C ARG A 45 -17.26 -13.27 10.05
N SER A 46 -18.24 -14.10 10.40
CA SER A 46 -18.81 -14.16 11.74
C SER A 46 -17.78 -14.59 12.78
N ARG A 47 -16.95 -15.62 12.46
CA ARG A 47 -15.85 -16.01 13.32
C ARG A 47 -14.87 -14.86 13.55
N ARG A 48 -14.46 -14.20 12.48
CA ARG A 48 -13.47 -13.11 12.57
C ARG A 48 -13.92 -11.99 13.49
N ILE A 49 -15.13 -11.48 13.31
CA ILE A 49 -15.60 -10.37 14.17
C ILE A 49 -15.76 -10.81 15.63
N LYS A 50 -16.09 -12.07 15.87
CA LYS A 50 -16.11 -12.61 17.25
C LYS A 50 -14.72 -12.61 17.85
N GLU A 51 -13.74 -13.22 17.19
CA GLU A 51 -12.37 -13.33 17.67
C GLU A 51 -11.66 -11.96 17.79
N ASP A 52 -11.90 -11.03 16.85
CA ASP A 52 -11.23 -9.72 16.82
C ASP A 52 -11.87 -8.70 17.77
N LEU A 53 -13.16 -8.81 18.09
CA LEU A 53 -13.90 -7.83 18.88
C LEU A 53 -14.86 -8.43 19.90
N LEU A 54 -15.89 -9.18 19.46
CA LEU A 54 -17.07 -9.43 20.26
C LEU A 54 -16.81 -10.29 21.50
N ASP A 55 -15.87 -11.23 21.42
CA ASP A 55 -15.50 -12.10 22.55
C ASP A 55 -14.57 -11.39 23.56
N LYS A 56 -14.16 -10.15 23.29
CA LYS A 56 -13.23 -9.35 24.11
C LYS A 56 -13.88 -8.15 24.80
N ILE A 57 -15.17 -7.96 24.60
CA ILE A 57 -15.92 -6.79 25.14
C ILE A 57 -17.17 -7.25 25.90
N ASP A 58 -17.81 -6.34 26.63
CA ASP A 58 -18.99 -6.63 27.47
C ASP A 58 -20.33 -6.61 26.73
N ILE A 59 -20.33 -6.88 25.42
CA ILE A 59 -21.57 -7.00 24.66
C ILE A 59 -22.39 -8.22 25.11
N LYS A 60 -23.68 -8.06 25.23
CA LYS A 60 -24.56 -9.16 25.63
C LYS A 60 -24.77 -10.14 24.47
N PRO A 61 -24.74 -11.47 24.70
CA PRO A 61 -24.92 -12.46 23.64
C PRO A 61 -26.21 -12.28 22.82
N GLU A 62 -27.32 -11.88 23.46
CA GLU A 62 -28.58 -11.60 22.79
C GLU A 62 -28.57 -10.40 21.85
N ASN A 63 -27.55 -9.56 21.96
CA ASN A 63 -27.34 -8.38 21.09
C ASN A 63 -26.41 -8.65 19.90
N ILE A 64 -25.97 -9.88 19.73
CA ILE A 64 -25.09 -10.26 18.64
C ILE A 64 -25.88 -10.98 17.54
N HIS A 65 -26.09 -10.30 16.43
CA HIS A 65 -26.79 -10.83 15.25
C HIS A 65 -25.81 -10.95 14.08
N LEU A 66 -25.26 -12.15 13.92
CA LEU A 66 -24.36 -12.46 12.78
C LEU A 66 -25.12 -13.31 11.77
N ILE A 67 -24.73 -13.17 10.50
CA ILE A 67 -25.38 -13.94 9.42
C ILE A 67 -24.98 -15.41 9.54
N ASP A 68 -25.96 -16.29 9.55
CA ASP A 68 -25.77 -17.74 9.57
C ASP A 68 -25.58 -18.28 8.14
N GLY A 69 -24.35 -18.62 7.81
CA GLY A 69 -23.98 -19.23 6.52
C GLY A 69 -24.38 -20.72 6.39
N THR A 70 -25.06 -21.32 7.40
CA THR A 70 -25.54 -22.70 7.38
C THR A 70 -27.06 -22.85 7.23
N THR A 71 -27.78 -21.74 7.16
CA THR A 71 -29.23 -21.74 6.93
C THR A 71 -29.60 -22.63 5.74
N PRO A 72 -30.55 -23.56 5.85
CA PRO A 72 -30.99 -24.37 4.71
C PRO A 72 -31.41 -23.55 3.52
N LEU A 73 -31.07 -23.98 2.30
CA LEU A 73 -31.27 -23.19 1.08
C LEU A 73 -32.74 -22.75 0.90
N GLU A 74 -33.68 -23.61 1.21
CA GLU A 74 -35.13 -23.36 1.15
C GLU A 74 -35.59 -22.30 2.16
N GLU A 75 -34.85 -22.10 3.24
CA GLU A 75 -35.18 -21.16 4.31
C GLU A 75 -34.45 -19.80 4.14
N VAL A 76 -33.40 -19.72 3.30
CA VAL A 76 -32.55 -18.52 3.17
C VAL A 76 -33.36 -17.27 2.83
N SER A 77 -34.40 -17.40 2.00
CA SER A 77 -35.24 -16.23 1.65
C SER A 77 -35.99 -15.67 2.84
N ALA A 78 -36.60 -16.54 3.65
CA ALA A 78 -37.32 -16.15 4.87
C ALA A 78 -36.35 -15.61 5.94
N TYR A 79 -35.19 -16.27 6.10
CA TYR A 79 -34.10 -15.83 6.97
C TYR A 79 -33.62 -14.42 6.59
N CYS A 80 -33.34 -14.14 5.32
CA CYS A 80 -32.90 -12.82 4.86
C CYS A 80 -33.97 -11.75 5.10
N ALA A 81 -35.26 -12.07 4.91
CA ALA A 81 -36.37 -11.14 5.18
C ALA A 81 -36.48 -10.79 6.68
N GLU A 82 -36.32 -11.77 7.56
CA GLU A 82 -36.28 -11.54 9.00
C GLU A 82 -35.06 -10.73 9.43
N TYR A 83 -33.87 -11.09 8.89
CA TYR A 83 -32.64 -10.34 9.15
C TYR A 83 -32.75 -8.88 8.71
N GLU A 84 -33.33 -8.62 7.53
CA GLU A 84 -33.61 -7.28 7.03
C GLU A 84 -34.53 -6.50 7.98
N ARG A 85 -35.59 -7.16 8.51
CA ARG A 85 -36.53 -6.52 9.44
C ARG A 85 -35.82 -6.08 10.75
N MET A 86 -34.89 -6.90 11.25
CA MET A 86 -34.11 -6.59 12.45
C MET A 86 -33.09 -5.48 12.21
N ALA A 87 -32.40 -5.51 11.07
CA ALA A 87 -31.30 -4.60 10.74
C ALA A 87 -31.73 -3.29 10.04
N ARG A 88 -33.03 -3.03 9.92
CA ARG A 88 -33.58 -1.94 9.09
C ARG A 88 -33.20 -0.53 9.52
N ASN A 89 -33.00 -0.31 10.82
CA ASN A 89 -32.78 1.02 11.38
C ASN A 89 -31.48 1.08 12.19
N LEU A 90 -30.36 0.87 11.52
CA LEU A 90 -29.05 0.97 12.16
C LEU A 90 -28.71 2.43 12.53
N ASP A 91 -28.23 2.65 13.74
CA ASP A 91 -27.71 3.96 14.15
C ASP A 91 -26.39 4.27 13.47
N LEU A 92 -25.54 3.27 13.31
CA LEU A 92 -24.21 3.39 12.70
C LEU A 92 -23.90 2.19 11.80
N MET A 93 -23.47 2.48 10.58
CA MET A 93 -22.88 1.51 9.68
C MET A 93 -21.39 1.79 9.55
N VAL A 94 -20.55 0.82 9.91
CA VAL A 94 -19.10 0.86 9.66
C VAL A 94 -18.78 -0.15 8.57
N ILE A 95 -18.25 0.31 7.45
CA ILE A 95 -18.10 -0.52 6.27
C ILE A 95 -16.77 -0.24 5.53
N GLY A 96 -16.10 -1.31 5.12
CA GLY A 96 -14.98 -1.22 4.17
C GLY A 96 -15.49 -1.32 2.74
N MET A 97 -14.71 -0.84 1.78
CA MET A 97 -15.00 -1.05 0.36
C MET A 97 -13.98 -1.93 -0.34
N GLY A 98 -14.43 -2.67 -1.31
CA GLY A 98 -13.55 -3.45 -2.19
C GLY A 98 -12.83 -2.57 -3.21
N GLU A 99 -11.85 -3.14 -3.94
CA GLU A 99 -11.04 -2.43 -4.96
C GLU A 99 -11.86 -1.95 -6.17
N GLN A 100 -13.05 -2.53 -6.37
CA GLN A 100 -13.99 -2.13 -7.41
C GLN A 100 -15.17 -1.33 -6.85
N GLY A 101 -15.06 -0.85 -5.60
CA GLY A 101 -16.12 -0.11 -4.94
C GLY A 101 -17.31 -0.96 -4.50
N GLN A 102 -17.14 -2.29 -4.38
CA GLN A 102 -18.19 -3.14 -3.80
C GLN A 102 -18.31 -2.93 -2.29
N LEU A 103 -19.54 -3.00 -1.79
CA LEU A 103 -19.89 -2.90 -0.37
C LEU A 103 -20.43 -4.24 0.12
N GLY A 104 -19.71 -4.89 1.03
CA GLY A 104 -19.96 -6.30 1.32
C GLY A 104 -19.85 -7.12 0.04
N PHE A 105 -20.92 -7.87 -0.29
CA PHE A 105 -21.02 -8.58 -1.58
C PHE A 105 -22.00 -7.89 -2.58
N ASN A 106 -22.24 -6.58 -2.42
CA ASN A 106 -22.91 -5.79 -3.44
C ASN A 106 -21.89 -5.38 -4.50
N GLU A 107 -21.77 -6.17 -5.56
CA GLU A 107 -20.84 -5.97 -6.67
C GLU A 107 -21.40 -5.00 -7.73
N ALA A 108 -20.60 -4.70 -8.76
CA ALA A 108 -21.00 -3.83 -9.87
C ALA A 108 -22.35 -4.25 -10.46
N GLY A 109 -23.25 -3.28 -10.64
CA GLY A 109 -24.62 -3.50 -11.10
C GLY A 109 -25.63 -3.81 -9.99
N ALA A 110 -25.21 -3.91 -8.71
CA ALA A 110 -26.12 -4.12 -7.60
C ALA A 110 -27.25 -3.09 -7.59
N TYR A 111 -28.46 -3.55 -7.30
CA TYR A 111 -29.66 -2.69 -7.32
C TYR A 111 -29.70 -1.78 -6.09
N ALA A 112 -29.85 -0.48 -6.30
CA ALA A 112 -29.83 0.52 -5.22
C ALA A 112 -30.87 0.28 -4.13
N LYS A 113 -32.04 -0.29 -4.48
CA LYS A 113 -33.11 -0.65 -3.52
C LYS A 113 -33.00 -2.08 -3.00
N SER A 114 -31.85 -2.76 -3.23
CA SER A 114 -31.66 -4.11 -2.71
C SER A 114 -31.66 -4.14 -1.19
N VAL A 115 -32.26 -5.19 -0.65
CA VAL A 115 -32.30 -5.51 0.78
C VAL A 115 -31.40 -6.70 1.06
N THR A 116 -31.34 -7.17 2.30
CA THR A 116 -30.59 -8.37 2.69
C THR A 116 -31.03 -9.57 1.86
N ARG A 117 -30.07 -10.25 1.24
CA ARG A 117 -30.33 -11.34 0.29
C ARG A 117 -29.11 -12.22 0.07
N MET A 118 -29.36 -13.40 -0.44
CA MET A 118 -28.31 -14.23 -1.03
C MET A 118 -27.93 -13.70 -2.41
N VAL A 119 -26.63 -13.69 -2.71
CA VAL A 119 -26.08 -13.24 -3.98
C VAL A 119 -25.09 -14.28 -4.54
N GLN A 120 -24.96 -14.32 -5.86
CA GLN A 120 -23.92 -15.10 -6.52
C GLN A 120 -22.67 -14.24 -6.66
N LEU A 121 -21.51 -14.80 -6.29
CA LEU A 121 -20.23 -14.12 -6.35
C LEU A 121 -19.64 -14.18 -7.76
N SER A 122 -19.12 -13.05 -8.25
CA SER A 122 -18.39 -13.00 -9.52
C SER A 122 -17.12 -13.84 -9.47
N TYR A 123 -16.63 -14.25 -10.66
CA TYR A 123 -15.35 -14.94 -10.77
C TYR A 123 -14.20 -14.13 -10.13
N GLN A 124 -14.19 -12.81 -10.33
CA GLN A 124 -13.15 -11.92 -9.78
C GLN A 124 -13.17 -11.91 -8.25
N SER A 125 -14.36 -11.78 -7.64
CA SER A 125 -14.51 -11.85 -6.19
C SER A 125 -14.06 -13.20 -5.63
N ARG A 126 -14.43 -14.29 -6.27
CA ARG A 126 -13.99 -15.63 -5.89
C ARG A 126 -12.48 -15.80 -6.05
N LYS A 127 -11.90 -15.35 -7.17
CA LYS A 127 -10.45 -15.40 -7.42
C LYS A 127 -9.69 -14.64 -6.35
N LYS A 128 -10.17 -13.46 -5.95
CA LYS A 128 -9.55 -12.67 -4.87
C LYS A 128 -9.56 -13.38 -3.52
N GLN A 129 -10.62 -14.14 -3.23
CA GLN A 129 -10.76 -14.89 -1.98
C GLN A 129 -10.12 -16.28 -2.02
N SER A 130 -9.74 -16.78 -3.20
CA SER A 130 -9.27 -18.15 -3.41
C SER A 130 -8.08 -18.55 -2.54
N GLY A 131 -7.18 -17.61 -2.26
CA GLY A 131 -6.05 -17.85 -1.36
C GLY A 131 -6.48 -18.18 0.08
N ASN A 132 -7.60 -17.62 0.54
CA ASN A 132 -8.14 -17.93 1.87
C ASN A 132 -8.83 -19.30 1.91
N PHE A 133 -9.29 -19.82 0.76
CA PHE A 133 -10.01 -21.09 0.62
C PHE A 133 -9.17 -22.19 -0.02
N TYR A 134 -7.83 -22.01 -0.12
CA TYR A 134 -6.90 -22.99 -0.72
C TYR A 134 -7.24 -23.37 -2.16
N GLY A 135 -7.84 -22.48 -2.93
CA GLY A 135 -8.20 -22.65 -4.32
C GLY A 135 -9.57 -22.05 -4.66
N ILE A 136 -9.76 -21.73 -5.94
CA ILE A 136 -11.02 -21.12 -6.43
C ILE A 136 -12.17 -22.15 -6.43
N GLU A 137 -11.85 -23.42 -6.58
CA GLU A 137 -12.79 -24.53 -6.53
C GLU A 137 -13.43 -24.68 -5.15
N ASN A 138 -12.68 -24.37 -4.08
CA ASN A 138 -13.14 -24.41 -2.70
C ASN A 138 -13.81 -23.11 -2.24
N THR A 139 -13.68 -22.04 -3.04
CA THR A 139 -14.25 -20.74 -2.70
C THR A 139 -15.77 -20.77 -2.93
N PRO A 140 -16.59 -20.43 -1.92
CA PRO A 140 -18.04 -20.40 -2.06
C PRO A 140 -18.49 -19.59 -3.28
N ARG A 141 -19.55 -20.08 -3.94
CA ARG A 141 -20.13 -19.40 -5.11
C ARG A 141 -21.17 -18.37 -4.74
N MET A 142 -21.67 -18.44 -3.52
CA MET A 142 -22.73 -17.58 -3.01
C MET A 142 -22.35 -16.95 -1.68
N ALA A 143 -23.05 -15.90 -1.33
CA ALA A 143 -22.93 -15.21 -0.06
C ALA A 143 -24.29 -14.61 0.33
N ILE A 144 -24.49 -14.35 1.62
CA ILE A 144 -25.60 -13.55 2.12
C ILE A 144 -25.03 -12.18 2.50
N THR A 145 -25.68 -11.10 2.06
CA THR A 145 -25.20 -9.73 2.31
C THR A 145 -26.37 -8.77 2.52
N MET A 146 -26.19 -7.80 3.44
CA MET A 146 -27.08 -6.65 3.49
C MET A 146 -27.11 -5.94 2.14
N GLY A 147 -28.27 -5.48 1.73
CA GLY A 147 -28.44 -4.76 0.47
C GLY A 147 -28.03 -3.30 0.57
N LEU A 148 -27.92 -2.64 -0.59
CA LEU A 148 -27.57 -1.22 -0.64
C LEU A 148 -28.60 -0.34 0.05
N ASN A 149 -29.89 -0.68 -0.04
CA ASN A 149 -30.94 0.06 0.66
C ASN A 149 -30.80 -0.08 2.19
N THR A 150 -30.46 -1.27 2.68
CA THR A 150 -30.23 -1.50 4.12
C THR A 150 -29.06 -0.66 4.63
N ILE A 151 -27.97 -0.61 3.86
CA ILE A 151 -26.79 0.20 4.17
C ILE A 151 -27.16 1.69 4.16
N MET A 152 -27.87 2.15 3.13
CA MET A 152 -28.26 3.56 2.95
C MET A 152 -29.28 4.06 3.98
N ASN A 153 -30.02 3.16 4.64
CA ASN A 153 -30.97 3.52 5.68
C ASN A 153 -30.33 3.68 7.07
N ALA A 154 -29.04 3.42 7.23
CA ALA A 154 -28.34 3.71 8.48
C ALA A 154 -28.35 5.22 8.76
N LYS A 155 -28.46 5.63 10.03
CA LYS A 155 -28.45 7.07 10.39
C LYS A 155 -27.10 7.74 10.15
N ARG A 156 -26.00 6.99 10.28
CA ARG A 156 -24.64 7.40 9.99
C ARG A 156 -23.87 6.27 9.33
N ILE A 157 -23.04 6.62 8.35
CA ILE A 157 -22.15 5.68 7.66
C ILE A 157 -20.70 6.13 7.82
N ILE A 158 -19.83 5.21 8.22
CA ILE A 158 -18.38 5.38 8.17
C ILE A 158 -17.85 4.38 7.16
N ILE A 159 -17.36 4.88 6.02
CA ILE A 159 -16.69 4.04 5.02
C ILE A 159 -15.17 4.14 5.19
N MET A 160 -14.50 2.99 5.18
CA MET A 160 -13.06 2.90 5.41
C MET A 160 -12.32 2.28 4.22
N ALA A 161 -11.15 2.82 3.88
CA ALA A 161 -10.26 2.25 2.88
C ALA A 161 -8.79 2.51 3.21
N TRP A 162 -7.96 1.48 3.06
CA TRP A 162 -6.54 1.52 3.37
C TRP A 162 -5.68 1.04 2.19
N GLY A 163 -4.52 1.69 2.03
CA GLY A 163 -3.47 1.32 1.09
C GLY A 163 -3.63 1.85 -0.32
N GLU A 164 -2.52 1.98 -1.03
CA GLU A 164 -2.40 2.53 -2.39
C GLU A 164 -3.33 1.84 -3.41
N GLY A 165 -3.52 0.52 -3.30
CA GLY A 165 -4.44 -0.23 -4.17
C GLY A 165 -5.91 0.21 -4.10
N LYS A 166 -6.24 1.14 -3.19
CA LYS A 166 -7.57 1.76 -3.07
C LYS A 166 -7.64 3.16 -3.65
N ALA A 167 -6.52 3.81 -3.97
CA ALA A 167 -6.49 5.22 -4.33
C ALA A 167 -7.42 5.58 -5.51
N ASP A 168 -7.40 4.78 -6.58
CA ASP A 168 -8.26 5.01 -7.75
C ASP A 168 -9.75 4.85 -7.42
N VAL A 169 -10.12 3.82 -6.68
CA VAL A 169 -11.53 3.61 -6.31
C VAL A 169 -12.00 4.62 -5.27
N VAL A 170 -11.15 5.05 -4.33
CA VAL A 170 -11.47 6.12 -3.38
C VAL A 170 -11.80 7.40 -4.14
N LYS A 171 -10.97 7.79 -5.11
CA LYS A 171 -11.25 8.96 -5.96
C LYS A 171 -12.58 8.83 -6.68
N LYS A 172 -12.84 7.69 -7.32
CA LYS A 172 -14.11 7.45 -8.02
C LYS A 172 -15.33 7.47 -7.10
N VAL A 173 -15.18 6.97 -5.88
CA VAL A 173 -16.27 6.91 -4.89
C VAL A 173 -16.54 8.29 -4.28
N VAL A 174 -15.51 9.11 -4.03
CA VAL A 174 -15.66 10.39 -3.35
C VAL A 174 -15.94 11.54 -4.32
N GLU A 175 -15.26 11.56 -5.45
CA GLU A 175 -15.26 12.68 -6.41
C GLU A 175 -15.90 12.34 -7.76
N GLY A 176 -16.10 11.06 -8.05
CA GLY A 176 -16.67 10.62 -9.31
C GLY A 176 -18.19 10.67 -9.32
N GLU A 177 -18.78 10.27 -10.44
CA GLU A 177 -20.24 10.16 -10.60
C GLU A 177 -20.79 8.97 -9.81
N ALA A 178 -21.93 9.17 -9.14
CA ALA A 178 -22.62 8.10 -8.43
C ALA A 178 -23.23 7.10 -9.42
N THR A 179 -22.71 5.87 -9.44
CA THR A 179 -23.10 4.86 -10.41
C THR A 179 -23.21 3.47 -9.78
N ARG A 180 -24.12 2.64 -10.30
CA ARG A 180 -24.25 1.23 -9.90
C ARG A 180 -23.06 0.36 -10.29
N LEU A 181 -22.21 0.82 -11.21
CA LEU A 181 -20.97 0.13 -11.56
C LEU A 181 -19.92 0.20 -10.45
N ILE A 182 -20.04 1.20 -9.60
CA ILE A 182 -19.21 1.41 -8.40
C ILE A 182 -20.15 1.59 -7.21
N PRO A 183 -20.68 0.52 -6.60
CA PRO A 183 -21.75 0.61 -5.61
C PRO A 183 -21.47 1.57 -4.46
N ALA A 184 -20.21 1.67 -4.00
CA ALA A 184 -19.82 2.61 -2.94
C ALA A 184 -20.01 4.08 -3.35
N SER A 185 -20.00 4.43 -4.65
CA SER A 185 -20.26 5.81 -5.10
C SER A 185 -21.69 6.26 -4.82
N LEU A 186 -22.65 5.34 -4.71
CA LEU A 186 -24.02 5.65 -4.36
C LEU A 186 -24.14 6.24 -2.95
N LEU A 187 -23.18 5.98 -2.07
CA LEU A 187 -23.13 6.52 -0.71
C LEU A 187 -22.98 8.04 -0.69
N GLN A 188 -22.53 8.68 -1.78
CA GLN A 188 -22.51 10.15 -1.90
C GLN A 188 -23.89 10.78 -1.66
N ASN A 189 -24.96 10.03 -1.91
CA ASN A 189 -26.34 10.48 -1.70
C ASN A 189 -26.81 10.35 -0.24
N HIS A 190 -25.95 9.86 0.67
CA HIS A 190 -26.29 9.73 2.08
C HIS A 190 -25.99 11.04 2.82
N SER A 191 -26.95 11.51 3.64
CA SER A 191 -26.87 12.81 4.32
C SER A 191 -25.85 12.87 5.46
N ASN A 192 -25.43 11.72 6.00
CA ASN A 192 -24.50 11.64 7.13
C ASN A 192 -23.48 10.51 6.90
N ILE A 193 -22.54 10.78 6.02
CA ILE A 193 -21.44 9.85 5.69
C ILE A 193 -20.10 10.48 5.94
N GLU A 194 -19.16 9.66 6.41
CA GLU A 194 -17.76 10.01 6.61
C GLU A 194 -16.87 8.96 5.94
N ALA A 195 -15.90 9.41 5.14
CA ALA A 195 -14.89 8.55 4.55
C ALA A 195 -13.58 8.66 5.34
N VAL A 196 -13.15 7.56 5.94
CA VAL A 196 -11.87 7.47 6.66
C VAL A 196 -10.90 6.70 5.78
N VAL A 197 -9.83 7.36 5.36
CA VAL A 197 -8.81 6.79 4.47
C VAL A 197 -7.41 7.12 4.98
N ASP A 198 -6.46 6.21 4.77
CA ASP A 198 -5.06 6.53 5.00
C ASP A 198 -4.47 7.38 3.85
N ASP A 199 -3.28 7.93 4.06
CA ASP A 199 -2.63 8.77 3.06
C ASP A 199 -2.44 8.05 1.70
N PRO A 200 -1.99 6.77 1.64
CA PRO A 200 -1.90 6.05 0.37
C PRO A 200 -3.24 5.86 -0.34
N ALA A 201 -4.32 5.51 0.39
CA ALA A 201 -5.65 5.35 -0.20
C ALA A 201 -6.26 6.68 -0.67
N GLY A 202 -5.91 7.78 -0.01
CA GLY A 202 -6.36 9.13 -0.36
C GLY A 202 -5.50 9.85 -1.41
N GLU A 203 -4.40 9.25 -1.85
CA GLU A 203 -3.39 9.93 -2.66
C GLU A 203 -3.93 10.52 -3.97
N MET A 204 -4.91 9.87 -4.58
CA MET A 204 -5.51 10.33 -5.84
C MET A 204 -6.61 11.40 -5.68
N LEU A 205 -7.04 11.70 -4.45
CA LEU A 205 -8.04 12.73 -4.18
C LEU A 205 -7.55 14.12 -4.57
N THR A 206 -8.45 14.96 -5.07
CA THR A 206 -8.15 16.35 -5.47
C THR A 206 -7.58 17.16 -4.30
N VAL A 207 -8.09 16.95 -3.09
CA VAL A 207 -7.53 17.59 -1.88
C VAL A 207 -6.05 17.24 -1.63
N LYS A 208 -5.60 16.09 -2.10
CA LYS A 208 -4.18 15.67 -2.02
C LYS A 208 -3.38 16.07 -3.26
N LYS A 209 -3.93 15.89 -4.46
CA LYS A 209 -3.23 16.20 -5.73
C LYS A 209 -3.17 17.70 -6.03
N ALA A 210 -4.27 18.40 -5.87
CA ALA A 210 -4.42 19.82 -6.21
C ALA A 210 -5.33 20.53 -5.17
N PRO A 211 -4.87 20.67 -3.90
CA PRO A 211 -5.71 21.21 -2.82
C PRO A 211 -6.28 22.61 -3.11
N TRP A 212 -5.57 23.44 -3.89
CA TRP A 212 -6.04 24.77 -4.31
C TRP A 212 -7.32 24.75 -5.15
N LEU A 213 -7.74 23.60 -5.68
CA LEU A 213 -9.00 23.48 -6.41
C LEU A 213 -10.21 23.24 -5.50
N VAL A 214 -9.99 22.90 -4.23
CA VAL A 214 -11.08 22.51 -3.31
C VAL A 214 -11.12 23.32 -2.02
N GLY A 215 -10.11 24.17 -1.76
CA GLY A 215 -10.09 25.01 -0.57
C GLY A 215 -8.84 25.87 -0.44
N PRO A 216 -8.75 26.64 0.65
CA PRO A 216 -7.59 27.50 0.93
C PRO A 216 -6.30 26.67 0.96
N CYS A 217 -5.23 27.23 0.41
CA CYS A 217 -3.94 26.55 0.31
C CYS A 217 -2.84 27.35 1.02
N ASN A 218 -2.03 26.68 1.83
CA ASN A 218 -0.82 27.25 2.38
C ASN A 218 0.31 27.14 1.34
N TRP A 219 0.68 28.24 0.71
CA TRP A 219 1.63 28.34 -0.39
C TRP A 219 3.09 28.24 0.06
N THR A 220 3.45 27.12 0.66
CA THR A 220 4.86 26.79 0.94
C THR A 220 5.64 26.61 -0.37
N PRO A 221 6.99 26.72 -0.39
CA PRO A 221 7.80 26.48 -1.59
C PRO A 221 7.53 25.10 -2.23
N ARG A 222 7.26 24.07 -1.39
CA ARG A 222 6.88 22.73 -1.87
C ARG A 222 5.52 22.75 -2.59
N MET A 223 4.56 23.49 -2.04
CA MET A 223 3.21 23.59 -2.61
C MET A 223 3.21 24.39 -3.91
N VAL A 224 3.95 25.48 -3.97
CA VAL A 224 4.15 26.27 -5.19
C VAL A 224 4.73 25.38 -6.31
N ARG A 225 5.80 24.66 -6.02
CA ARG A 225 6.41 23.73 -6.99
C ARG A 225 5.41 22.68 -7.47
N LYS A 226 4.64 22.08 -6.54
CA LYS A 226 3.61 21.09 -6.87
C LYS A 226 2.52 21.68 -7.79
N ALA A 227 2.06 22.89 -7.50
CA ALA A 227 1.03 23.55 -8.30
C ALA A 227 1.52 23.91 -9.71
N VAL A 228 2.76 24.39 -9.84
CA VAL A 228 3.33 24.74 -11.15
C VAL A 228 3.56 23.48 -12.00
N VAL A 229 4.04 22.39 -11.41
CA VAL A 229 4.17 21.11 -12.14
C VAL A 229 2.80 20.60 -12.58
N TRP A 230 1.81 20.60 -11.69
CA TRP A 230 0.43 20.24 -12.03
C TRP A 230 -0.14 21.12 -13.16
N LEU A 231 0.13 22.44 -13.14
CA LEU A 231 -0.30 23.34 -14.21
C LEU A 231 0.33 22.96 -15.55
N CYS A 232 1.64 22.66 -15.56
CA CYS A 232 2.31 22.19 -16.77
C CYS A 232 1.66 20.95 -17.37
N GLU A 233 1.33 19.97 -16.51
CA GLU A 233 0.66 18.73 -16.92
C GLU A 233 -0.76 18.97 -17.42
N THR A 234 -1.47 19.94 -16.82
CA THR A 234 -2.84 20.29 -17.18
C THR A 234 -2.91 21.01 -18.53
N VAL A 235 -2.07 22.04 -18.72
CA VAL A 235 -2.09 22.84 -19.96
C VAL A 235 -1.14 22.34 -21.05
N LYS A 236 -0.37 21.27 -20.76
CA LYS A 236 0.61 20.64 -21.65
C LYS A 236 1.68 21.61 -22.16
N LYS A 237 2.14 22.49 -21.27
CA LYS A 237 3.20 23.48 -21.56
C LYS A 237 4.40 23.27 -20.64
N PRO A 238 5.65 23.46 -21.13
CA PRO A 238 6.82 23.50 -20.26
C PRO A 238 6.75 24.67 -19.27
N ILE A 239 7.38 24.52 -18.10
CA ILE A 239 7.35 25.52 -17.02
C ILE A 239 7.64 26.95 -17.53
N LEU A 240 8.73 27.14 -18.27
CA LEU A 240 9.14 28.45 -18.77
C LEU A 240 8.23 29.02 -19.89
N LYS A 241 7.23 28.28 -20.32
CA LYS A 241 6.23 28.70 -21.32
C LYS A 241 4.85 28.95 -20.72
N LEU A 242 4.69 28.77 -19.39
CA LEU A 242 3.47 29.14 -18.71
C LEU A 242 3.28 30.66 -18.71
N THR A 243 2.04 31.09 -18.93
CA THR A 243 1.66 32.51 -19.01
C THR A 243 0.76 32.89 -17.84
N TYR A 244 0.60 34.15 -17.58
CA TYR A 244 -0.36 34.65 -16.58
C TYR A 244 -1.76 34.07 -16.78
N LYS A 245 -2.21 33.99 -18.04
CA LYS A 245 -3.49 33.37 -18.39
C LYS A 245 -3.61 31.95 -17.93
N ASP A 246 -2.55 31.12 -18.08
CA ASP A 246 -2.55 29.73 -17.64
C ASP A 246 -2.80 29.64 -16.13
N TYR A 247 -2.21 30.49 -15.33
CA TYR A 247 -2.43 30.55 -13.87
C TYR A 247 -3.86 30.89 -13.52
N ILE A 248 -4.39 31.97 -14.10
CA ILE A 248 -5.72 32.48 -13.75
C ILE A 248 -6.83 31.50 -14.17
N GLU A 249 -6.75 30.98 -15.39
CA GLU A 249 -7.77 30.02 -15.90
C GLU A 249 -7.76 28.68 -15.18
N ASN A 250 -6.70 28.38 -14.42
CA ASN A 250 -6.57 27.13 -13.66
C ASN A 250 -6.57 27.34 -12.13
N SER A 251 -7.21 28.41 -11.66
CA SER A 251 -7.43 28.69 -10.23
C SER A 251 -6.15 28.85 -9.41
N LEU A 252 -5.07 29.35 -10.01
CA LEU A 252 -3.78 29.60 -9.36
C LEU A 252 -3.47 31.09 -9.20
N GLY A 253 -4.47 31.95 -9.32
CA GLY A 253 -4.30 33.41 -9.05
C GLY A 253 -3.83 33.69 -7.64
N GLU A 254 -4.46 33.05 -6.64
CA GLU A 254 -4.06 33.20 -5.22
C GLU A 254 -2.60 32.79 -4.96
N LEU A 255 -2.03 31.86 -5.74
CA LEU A 255 -0.62 31.51 -5.62
C LEU A 255 0.26 32.69 -5.92
N LEU A 256 0.00 33.41 -7.03
CA LEU A 256 0.80 34.56 -7.45
C LEU A 256 0.73 35.70 -6.42
N ASP A 257 -0.47 35.92 -5.87
CA ASP A 257 -0.69 36.93 -4.82
C ASP A 257 0.03 36.56 -3.51
N ALA A 258 -0.06 35.29 -3.11
CA ALA A 258 0.53 34.82 -1.87
C ALA A 258 2.07 34.76 -1.88
N VAL A 259 2.69 34.56 -3.04
CA VAL A 259 4.16 34.56 -3.14
C VAL A 259 4.73 35.95 -3.52
N GLU A 260 3.86 36.93 -3.79
CA GLU A 260 4.24 38.31 -4.19
C GLU A 260 5.23 38.36 -5.37
N MET A 261 5.08 37.43 -6.33
CA MET A 261 5.95 37.26 -7.49
C MET A 261 5.15 37.28 -8.79
N SER A 262 5.74 37.79 -9.86
CA SER A 262 5.18 37.64 -11.20
C SER A 262 5.23 36.17 -11.65
N TYR A 263 4.33 35.80 -12.55
CA TYR A 263 4.25 34.43 -13.06
C TYR A 263 5.57 33.91 -13.68
N ASP A 264 6.27 34.78 -14.40
CA ASP A 264 7.57 34.45 -15.00
C ASP A 264 8.67 34.23 -13.95
N ALA A 265 8.68 35.03 -12.89
CA ALA A 265 9.58 34.88 -11.77
C ALA A 265 9.30 33.56 -11.01
N VAL A 266 8.02 33.20 -10.83
CA VAL A 266 7.63 31.88 -10.27
C VAL A 266 8.09 30.74 -11.18
N ASN A 267 7.88 30.88 -12.50
CA ASN A 267 8.32 29.87 -13.47
C ASN A 267 9.84 29.64 -13.39
N ILE A 268 10.62 30.70 -13.40
CA ILE A 268 12.09 30.64 -13.33
C ILE A 268 12.53 30.03 -12.01
N LYS A 269 11.94 30.45 -10.90
CA LYS A 269 12.25 29.91 -9.57
C LYS A 269 11.98 28.42 -9.51
N VAL A 270 10.79 27.98 -9.91
CA VAL A 270 10.41 26.55 -9.86
C VAL A 270 11.27 25.71 -10.81
N PHE A 271 11.57 26.23 -12.01
CA PHE A 271 12.46 25.58 -12.95
C PHE A 271 13.86 25.37 -12.35
N ASN A 272 14.43 26.39 -11.73
CA ASN A 272 15.73 26.28 -11.06
C ASN A 272 15.67 25.31 -9.88
N ASP A 273 14.64 25.41 -9.02
CA ASP A 273 14.45 24.50 -7.89
C ASP A 273 14.45 23.01 -8.34
N LEU A 274 13.73 22.71 -9.43
CA LEU A 274 13.67 21.33 -9.96
C LEU A 274 15.00 20.87 -10.54
N GLN A 275 15.74 21.74 -11.21
CA GLN A 275 17.06 21.40 -11.73
C GLN A 275 18.08 21.07 -10.64
N HIS A 276 17.90 21.60 -9.43
CA HIS A 276 18.79 21.37 -8.29
C HIS A 276 18.39 20.16 -7.43
N THR A 277 17.29 19.48 -7.72
CA THR A 277 16.76 18.43 -6.82
C THR A 277 17.53 17.12 -6.88
N ILE A 278 18.09 16.72 -8.03
CA ILE A 278 18.70 15.41 -8.19
C ILE A 278 20.20 15.47 -7.90
N THR A 279 20.97 16.04 -8.81
CA THR A 279 22.46 16.01 -8.74
C THR A 279 23.07 17.37 -8.47
N GLY A 280 22.25 18.37 -8.23
CA GLY A 280 22.67 19.77 -8.23
C GLY A 280 22.78 20.33 -9.65
N TRP A 281 23.00 21.61 -9.76
CA TRP A 281 23.14 22.31 -11.04
C TRP A 281 24.60 22.59 -11.36
N PRO A 282 25.00 22.42 -12.61
CA PRO A 282 24.38 21.91 -13.82
C PRO A 282 24.58 20.40 -14.03
N GLY A 283 23.89 19.59 -13.27
CA GLY A 283 24.02 18.15 -13.32
C GLY A 283 25.28 17.65 -12.61
N ALA A 284 25.71 18.40 -11.58
CA ALA A 284 26.86 18.12 -10.74
C ALA A 284 28.16 17.82 -11.54
N LYS A 285 28.39 18.55 -12.62
CA LYS A 285 29.65 18.43 -13.34
C LYS A 285 30.78 18.94 -12.45
N PRO A 286 31.82 18.16 -12.21
CA PRO A 286 33.01 18.63 -11.52
C PRO A 286 33.56 19.91 -12.18
N ASN A 287 33.95 20.86 -11.36
CA ASN A 287 34.48 22.15 -11.81
C ASN A 287 33.56 23.01 -12.71
N ALA A 288 32.23 22.78 -12.66
CA ALA A 288 31.32 23.67 -13.32
C ALA A 288 31.29 25.04 -12.60
N ASP A 289 31.41 26.12 -13.39
CA ASP A 289 31.22 27.46 -12.86
C ASP A 289 29.73 27.70 -12.54
N ASP A 290 29.41 27.83 -11.26
CA ASP A 290 28.08 28.12 -10.76
C ASP A 290 28.02 29.48 -9.99
N SER A 291 29.06 30.31 -10.13
CA SER A 291 29.19 31.57 -9.42
C SER A 291 28.05 32.56 -9.71
N THR A 292 27.42 32.45 -10.87
CA THR A 292 26.29 33.30 -11.29
C THR A 292 24.93 32.72 -10.92
N ARG A 293 24.86 31.60 -10.21
CA ARG A 293 23.61 30.92 -9.89
C ARG A 293 23.11 31.27 -8.51
N PRO A 294 21.77 31.40 -8.34
CA PRO A 294 21.18 31.75 -7.06
C PRO A 294 21.33 30.63 -6.01
N VAL A 295 21.46 29.38 -6.46
CA VAL A 295 21.67 28.21 -5.59
C VAL A 295 22.83 27.40 -6.14
N PRO A 296 24.00 27.38 -5.49
CA PRO A 296 25.13 26.59 -5.93
C PRO A 296 24.86 25.07 -5.82
N SER A 297 25.60 24.27 -6.61
CA SER A 297 25.49 22.81 -6.61
C SER A 297 26.09 22.13 -5.36
N LEU A 298 26.63 22.91 -4.43
CA LEU A 298 27.24 22.42 -3.19
C LEU A 298 26.20 21.79 -2.25
N PRO A 299 26.60 20.78 -1.43
CA PRO A 299 27.96 20.19 -1.41
C PRO A 299 28.23 19.32 -2.63
N PHE A 300 29.49 19.31 -3.07
CA PHE A 300 29.98 18.43 -4.11
C PHE A 300 31.34 17.85 -3.66
N PRO A 301 31.57 16.50 -3.80
CA PRO A 301 30.59 15.48 -4.23
C PRO A 301 29.48 15.28 -3.19
N LYS A 302 28.29 14.89 -3.65
CA LYS A 302 27.20 14.51 -2.74
C LYS A 302 27.39 13.07 -2.28
N ARG A 303 27.08 12.82 -1.01
CA ARG A 303 26.87 11.46 -0.51
C ARG A 303 25.42 11.07 -0.81
N VAL A 304 25.25 9.94 -1.44
CA VAL A 304 23.92 9.46 -1.92
C VAL A 304 23.70 8.06 -1.40
N VAL A 305 22.51 7.77 -0.87
CA VAL A 305 22.06 6.41 -0.58
C VAL A 305 20.91 6.05 -1.49
N ILE A 306 21.07 4.93 -2.20
CA ILE A 306 20.01 4.30 -2.98
C ILE A 306 19.48 3.13 -2.16
N PHE A 307 18.19 3.16 -1.76
CA PHE A 307 17.53 2.04 -1.12
C PHE A 307 16.99 1.09 -2.19
N SER A 308 17.61 -0.07 -2.33
CA SER A 308 17.16 -1.16 -3.18
C SER A 308 16.34 -2.14 -2.35
N PRO A 309 15.02 -2.28 -2.58
CA PRO A 309 14.19 -3.25 -1.85
C PRO A 309 14.77 -4.67 -1.91
N HIS A 310 15.17 -5.12 -3.09
CA HIS A 310 15.84 -6.41 -3.30
C HIS A 310 17.19 -6.19 -4.02
N PRO A 311 18.08 -7.20 -4.04
CA PRO A 311 19.40 -7.06 -4.68
C PRO A 311 19.38 -7.06 -6.22
N ASP A 312 18.65 -6.13 -6.86
CA ASP A 312 18.56 -5.89 -8.31
C ASP A 312 17.75 -4.63 -8.64
N ASP A 313 16.90 -4.15 -7.70
CA ASP A 313 16.00 -3.02 -7.94
C ASP A 313 16.75 -1.70 -8.21
N ASP A 314 17.94 -1.52 -7.64
CA ASP A 314 18.86 -0.40 -7.93
C ASP A 314 19.26 -0.31 -9.41
N VAL A 315 19.38 -1.46 -10.06
CA VAL A 315 19.72 -1.54 -11.49
C VAL A 315 18.47 -1.52 -12.36
N ILE A 316 17.47 -2.35 -12.03
CA ILE A 316 16.27 -2.52 -12.86
C ILE A 316 15.38 -1.26 -12.81
N SER A 317 15.20 -0.68 -11.63
CA SER A 317 14.26 0.42 -11.43
C SER A 317 14.87 1.79 -11.65
N MET A 318 16.18 1.96 -11.37
CA MET A 318 16.82 3.26 -11.46
C MET A 318 18.26 3.27 -11.97
N GLY A 319 18.68 2.23 -12.70
CA GLY A 319 20.06 2.09 -13.21
C GLY A 319 20.55 3.29 -14.00
N GLY A 320 19.68 3.95 -14.76
CA GLY A 320 20.04 5.18 -15.48
C GLY A 320 20.42 6.33 -14.54
N THR A 321 19.67 6.52 -13.43
CA THR A 321 20.01 7.52 -12.40
C THR A 321 21.27 7.11 -11.65
N PHE A 322 21.40 5.84 -11.32
CA PHE A 322 22.55 5.29 -10.61
C PHE A 322 23.85 5.54 -11.40
N ILE A 323 23.90 5.13 -12.69
CA ILE A 323 25.04 5.40 -13.58
C ILE A 323 25.37 6.89 -13.59
N ARG A 324 24.33 7.72 -13.72
CA ARG A 324 24.51 9.17 -13.82
C ARG A 324 25.15 9.77 -12.57
N LEU A 325 24.74 9.32 -11.40
CA LEU A 325 25.31 9.75 -10.12
C LEU A 325 26.77 9.37 -10.01
N VAL A 326 27.14 8.15 -10.42
CA VAL A 326 28.53 7.67 -10.39
C VAL A 326 29.39 8.42 -11.42
N GLU A 327 28.93 8.57 -12.67
CA GLU A 327 29.65 9.29 -13.73
C GLU A 327 29.87 10.77 -13.36
N GLN A 328 28.99 11.36 -12.57
CA GLN A 328 29.11 12.72 -12.07
C GLN A 328 30.06 12.84 -10.86
N GLY A 329 30.63 11.74 -10.38
CA GLY A 329 31.61 11.72 -9.31
C GLY A 329 31.04 11.85 -7.90
N HIS A 330 29.76 11.50 -7.70
CA HIS A 330 29.17 11.44 -6.38
C HIS A 330 29.61 10.19 -5.61
N ASP A 331 29.58 10.29 -4.29
CA ASP A 331 29.83 9.16 -3.37
C ASP A 331 28.50 8.39 -3.19
N VAL A 332 28.37 7.30 -3.93
CA VAL A 332 27.09 6.57 -4.05
C VAL A 332 27.16 5.26 -3.28
N HIS A 333 26.24 5.10 -2.33
CA HIS A 333 26.04 3.90 -1.54
C HIS A 333 24.71 3.24 -1.93
N VAL A 334 24.68 1.90 -1.99
CA VAL A 334 23.45 1.14 -2.22
C VAL A 334 23.11 0.33 -0.98
N ALA A 335 21.90 0.48 -0.48
CA ALA A 335 21.39 -0.20 0.69
C ALA A 335 20.35 -1.25 0.27
N TYR A 336 20.74 -2.51 0.21
CA TYR A 336 19.86 -3.65 -0.07
C TYR A 336 19.07 -4.00 1.17
N GLN A 337 17.78 -3.72 1.16
CA GLN A 337 16.93 -3.82 2.35
C GLN A 337 16.75 -5.26 2.81
N VAL A 338 16.56 -6.20 1.87
CA VAL A 338 16.28 -7.60 2.15
C VAL A 338 17.19 -8.53 1.35
N SER A 339 17.28 -9.78 1.77
CA SER A 339 18.16 -10.75 1.11
C SER A 339 17.69 -11.20 -0.28
N GLY A 340 16.40 -11.09 -0.59
CA GLY A 340 15.82 -11.59 -1.84
C GLY A 340 15.90 -13.11 -2.03
N ASN A 341 16.22 -13.85 -0.96
CA ASN A 341 16.52 -15.28 -0.99
C ASN A 341 15.39 -16.17 -1.55
N VAL A 342 14.13 -15.80 -1.32
CA VAL A 342 12.96 -16.58 -1.80
C VAL A 342 12.77 -16.51 -3.33
N ALA A 343 13.42 -15.58 -4.01
CA ALA A 343 13.33 -15.44 -5.46
C ALA A 343 14.32 -16.36 -6.22
N VAL A 344 15.27 -16.99 -5.53
CA VAL A 344 16.28 -17.86 -6.15
C VAL A 344 15.75 -19.27 -6.31
N HIS A 345 15.70 -19.75 -7.54
CA HIS A 345 15.31 -21.14 -7.84
C HIS A 345 16.40 -22.12 -7.42
N ASP A 346 15.98 -23.35 -7.07
CA ASP A 346 16.92 -24.39 -6.64
C ASP A 346 17.93 -24.77 -7.71
N ASP A 347 17.56 -24.70 -9.01
CA ASP A 347 18.48 -24.94 -10.13
C ASP A 347 19.66 -23.96 -10.16
N VAL A 348 19.41 -22.68 -9.79
CA VAL A 348 20.49 -21.69 -9.69
C VAL A 348 21.44 -22.03 -8.54
N VAL A 349 20.88 -22.54 -7.41
CA VAL A 349 21.72 -23.03 -6.31
C VAL A 349 22.57 -24.21 -6.79
N ILE A 350 21.98 -25.19 -7.46
CA ILE A 350 22.67 -26.38 -7.99
C ILE A 350 23.82 -25.95 -8.91
N GLN A 351 23.58 -25.01 -9.83
CA GLN A 351 24.60 -24.47 -10.72
C GLN A 351 25.79 -23.87 -9.95
N ASN A 352 25.53 -23.10 -8.90
CA ASN A 352 26.59 -22.51 -8.07
C ASN A 352 27.33 -23.60 -7.26
N LEU A 353 26.63 -24.64 -6.79
CA LEU A 353 27.23 -25.75 -6.10
C LEU A 353 28.12 -26.61 -7.04
N ASP A 354 27.75 -26.77 -8.31
CA ASP A 354 28.59 -27.43 -9.31
C ASP A 354 29.90 -26.65 -9.53
N THR A 355 29.81 -25.32 -9.67
CA THR A 355 31.01 -24.46 -9.78
C THR A 355 31.89 -24.60 -8.54
N ALA A 356 31.31 -24.55 -7.33
CA ALA A 356 32.06 -24.72 -6.08
C ALA A 356 32.75 -26.08 -6.00
N ARG A 357 32.13 -27.14 -6.51
CA ARG A 357 32.70 -28.50 -6.57
C ARG A 357 33.89 -28.56 -7.49
N GLU A 358 33.81 -27.96 -8.69
CA GLU A 358 34.90 -27.90 -9.65
C GLU A 358 36.13 -27.14 -9.10
N LEU A 359 35.88 -26.14 -8.22
CA LEU A 359 36.92 -25.39 -7.52
C LEU A 359 37.48 -26.11 -6.28
N GLY A 360 37.06 -27.34 -5.99
CA GLY A 360 37.54 -28.12 -4.86
C GLY A 360 36.95 -27.76 -3.49
N LEU A 361 35.85 -27.00 -3.47
CA LEU A 361 35.16 -26.58 -2.23
C LEU A 361 34.06 -27.57 -1.82
N GLY A 362 34.32 -28.89 -1.96
CA GLY A 362 33.31 -29.94 -2.03
C GLY A 362 32.61 -30.35 -0.75
N ASP A 363 33.14 -30.09 0.43
CA ASP A 363 32.63 -30.70 1.68
C ASP A 363 31.19 -30.25 2.04
N ARG A 364 30.84 -29.00 1.81
CA ARG A 364 29.47 -28.47 2.03
C ARG A 364 28.51 -28.65 0.87
N VAL A 365 29.03 -28.94 -0.33
CA VAL A 365 28.20 -29.07 -1.55
C VAL A 365 27.26 -30.26 -1.43
N ASN A 366 27.72 -31.38 -0.90
CA ASN A 366 26.93 -32.63 -0.79
C ASN A 366 25.78 -32.43 0.20
N GLU A 367 26.03 -31.85 1.36
CA GLU A 367 25.00 -31.54 2.37
C GLU A 367 23.86 -30.68 1.79
N LEU A 368 24.20 -29.62 1.04
CA LEU A 368 23.20 -28.73 0.44
C LEU A 368 22.40 -29.42 -0.67
N ARG A 369 23.02 -30.30 -1.43
CA ARG A 369 22.31 -31.13 -2.44
C ARG A 369 21.32 -32.08 -1.80
N GLU A 370 21.66 -32.70 -0.68
CA GLU A 370 20.75 -33.55 0.09
C GLU A 370 19.59 -32.74 0.65
N VAL A 371 19.85 -31.51 1.14
CA VAL A 371 18.81 -30.59 1.60
C VAL A 371 17.83 -30.27 0.49
N ILE A 372 18.32 -29.97 -0.72
CA ILE A 372 17.45 -29.71 -1.89
C ILE A 372 16.65 -30.94 -2.28
N ALA A 373 17.30 -32.12 -2.32
CA ALA A 373 16.66 -33.39 -2.70
C ALA A 373 15.58 -33.84 -1.70
N SER A 374 15.75 -33.48 -0.42
CA SER A 374 14.80 -33.86 0.65
C SER A 374 13.62 -32.89 0.81
N LYS A 375 13.59 -31.79 0.06
CA LYS A 375 12.50 -30.81 0.12
C LYS A 375 11.15 -31.42 -0.23
N LYS A 376 10.15 -31.13 0.58
CA LYS A 376 8.76 -31.50 0.30
C LYS A 376 7.98 -30.27 -0.17
N LYS A 377 7.09 -30.50 -1.12
CA LYS A 377 6.22 -29.43 -1.63
C LYS A 377 5.32 -28.89 -0.52
N GLY A 378 5.36 -27.58 -0.30
CA GLY A 378 4.54 -26.90 0.70
C GLY A 378 5.19 -26.74 2.09
N GLU A 379 6.40 -27.29 2.31
CA GLU A 379 7.17 -27.02 3.53
C GLU A 379 8.02 -25.76 3.40
N PRO A 380 8.28 -25.04 4.51
CA PRO A 380 9.22 -23.91 4.53
C PRO A 380 10.62 -24.36 4.09
N GLU A 381 11.31 -23.50 3.36
CA GLU A 381 12.69 -23.81 2.95
C GLU A 381 13.65 -23.87 4.15
N PRO A 382 14.55 -24.86 4.21
CA PRO A 382 15.56 -24.93 5.26
C PRO A 382 16.44 -23.68 5.32
N ARG A 383 16.78 -23.23 6.52
CA ARG A 383 17.59 -22.00 6.71
C ARG A 383 18.93 -22.05 6.01
N ALA A 384 19.57 -23.23 5.96
CA ALA A 384 20.83 -23.41 5.22
C ALA A 384 20.69 -23.09 3.74
N LEU A 385 19.60 -23.54 3.11
CA LEU A 385 19.29 -23.26 1.70
C LEU A 385 19.00 -21.78 1.47
N LEU A 386 18.18 -21.14 2.33
CA LEU A 386 17.90 -19.69 2.27
C LEU A 386 19.16 -18.84 2.40
N ASN A 387 20.11 -19.25 3.25
CA ASN A 387 21.40 -18.56 3.39
C ASN A 387 22.22 -18.62 2.11
N VAL A 388 22.26 -19.76 1.41
CA VAL A 388 22.95 -19.90 0.11
C VAL A 388 22.25 -19.06 -0.95
N LYS A 389 20.94 -19.10 -1.03
CA LYS A 389 20.14 -18.25 -1.94
C LYS A 389 20.43 -16.76 -1.72
N GLY A 390 20.46 -16.32 -0.46
CA GLY A 390 20.83 -14.95 -0.11
C GLY A 390 22.28 -14.60 -0.45
N ALA A 391 23.21 -15.55 -0.35
CA ALA A 391 24.61 -15.34 -0.75
C ALA A 391 24.75 -15.17 -2.27
N ILE A 392 23.98 -15.93 -3.05
CA ILE A 392 23.94 -15.76 -4.53
C ILE A 392 23.45 -14.36 -4.87
N ARG A 393 22.34 -13.89 -4.28
CA ARG A 393 21.82 -12.54 -4.51
C ARG A 393 22.82 -11.45 -4.12
N ARG A 394 23.52 -11.62 -3.00
CA ARG A 394 24.59 -10.67 -2.62
C ARG A 394 25.74 -10.65 -3.61
N ALA A 395 26.13 -11.80 -4.15
CA ALA A 395 27.20 -11.88 -5.14
C ALA A 395 26.82 -11.17 -6.45
N GLU A 396 25.57 -11.32 -6.91
CA GLU A 396 25.01 -10.62 -8.06
C GLU A 396 25.00 -9.10 -7.84
N ALA A 397 24.49 -8.64 -6.70
CA ALA A 397 24.48 -7.23 -6.33
C ALA A 397 25.90 -6.63 -6.27
N LYS A 398 26.86 -7.33 -5.67
CA LYS A 398 28.26 -6.93 -5.65
C LYS A 398 28.86 -6.83 -7.06
N ALA A 399 28.52 -7.76 -7.93
CA ALA A 399 28.95 -7.71 -9.33
C ALA A 399 28.40 -6.48 -10.05
N ALA A 400 27.15 -6.12 -9.83
CA ALA A 400 26.55 -4.89 -10.34
C ALA A 400 27.27 -3.64 -9.84
N ILE A 401 27.52 -3.51 -8.54
CA ILE A 401 28.27 -2.41 -7.92
C ILE A 401 29.65 -2.24 -8.59
N ARG A 402 30.39 -3.34 -8.77
CA ARG A 402 31.69 -3.31 -9.45
C ARG A 402 31.56 -2.89 -10.90
N SER A 403 30.52 -3.28 -11.62
CA SER A 403 30.31 -2.91 -13.01
C SER A 403 30.08 -1.41 -13.20
N PHE A 404 29.57 -0.72 -12.18
CA PHE A 404 29.47 0.74 -12.13
C PHE A 404 30.76 1.44 -11.69
N GLY A 405 31.84 0.69 -11.42
CA GLY A 405 33.13 1.24 -11.00
C GLY A 405 33.20 1.61 -9.51
N LEU A 406 32.25 1.14 -8.69
CA LEU A 406 32.25 1.35 -7.25
C LEU A 406 32.92 0.17 -6.51
N ASN A 407 33.34 0.44 -5.27
CA ASN A 407 33.86 -0.60 -4.39
C ASN A 407 32.71 -1.31 -3.68
N ASP A 408 32.55 -2.61 -3.93
CA ASP A 408 31.47 -3.41 -3.37
C ASP A 408 31.57 -3.70 -1.86
N GLU A 409 32.77 -3.49 -1.26
CA GLU A 409 32.93 -3.64 0.20
C GLU A 409 32.53 -2.37 0.97
N THR A 410 32.66 -1.19 0.36
CA THR A 410 32.36 0.09 1.02
C THR A 410 31.05 0.70 0.59
N ASN A 411 30.61 0.46 -0.64
CA ASN A 411 29.44 1.11 -1.24
C ASN A 411 28.19 0.21 -1.26
N ALA A 412 28.30 -1.10 -0.96
CA ALA A 412 27.17 -2.02 -0.86
C ALA A 412 26.86 -2.34 0.60
N HIS A 413 25.63 -2.05 1.03
CA HIS A 413 25.15 -2.30 2.38
C HIS A 413 24.01 -3.32 2.36
N PHE A 414 24.20 -4.49 3.00
CA PHE A 414 23.17 -5.55 3.05
C PHE A 414 22.49 -5.51 4.41
N LEU A 415 21.32 -4.92 4.50
CA LEU A 415 20.62 -4.64 5.75
C LEU A 415 19.94 -5.87 6.33
N ASN A 416 19.48 -6.81 5.51
CA ASN A 416 18.78 -8.03 5.90
C ASN A 416 17.68 -7.74 6.95
N LEU A 417 16.79 -6.80 6.64
CA LEU A 417 15.78 -6.30 7.58
C LEU A 417 14.93 -7.45 8.17
N PRO A 418 14.81 -7.55 9.49
CA PRO A 418 14.15 -8.66 10.18
C PRO A 418 12.74 -8.97 9.73
N PHE A 419 11.94 -7.94 9.35
CA PHE A 419 10.57 -8.13 8.89
C PHE A 419 10.47 -9.08 7.68
N TYR A 420 11.51 -9.13 6.84
CA TYR A 420 11.56 -9.98 5.65
C TYR A 420 12.13 -11.37 5.93
N GLU A 421 13.12 -11.47 6.83
CA GLU A 421 13.95 -12.65 7.07
C GLU A 421 13.22 -13.74 7.89
N THR A 422 11.92 -13.90 7.70
CA THR A 422 11.08 -14.87 8.41
C THR A 422 11.30 -16.31 7.99
N GLY A 423 12.01 -16.54 6.88
CA GLY A 423 12.21 -17.86 6.29
C GLY A 423 11.01 -18.38 5.48
N GLY A 424 9.92 -17.65 5.38
CA GLY A 424 8.71 -18.01 4.65
C GLY A 424 8.22 -16.92 3.69
N ILE A 425 7.17 -17.24 2.93
CA ILE A 425 6.51 -16.30 2.02
C ILE A 425 5.83 -15.17 2.82
N LYS A 426 5.25 -15.51 4.00
CA LYS A 426 4.62 -14.51 4.87
C LYS A 426 5.69 -13.70 5.58
N LYS A 427 5.69 -12.40 5.35
CA LYS A 427 6.60 -11.46 6.00
C LYS A 427 6.07 -11.05 7.37
N GLY A 428 6.98 -10.63 8.26
CA GLY A 428 6.64 -10.03 9.54
C GLY A 428 6.13 -8.59 9.41
N GLU A 429 5.72 -8.03 10.53
CA GLU A 429 5.48 -6.59 10.63
C GLU A 429 6.83 -5.86 10.77
N ARG A 430 6.92 -4.66 10.22
CA ARG A 430 8.10 -3.79 10.40
C ARG A 430 8.18 -3.32 11.85
N GLY A 431 9.30 -3.54 12.49
CA GLY A 431 9.49 -3.26 13.90
C GLY A 431 10.61 -2.25 14.17
N GLU A 432 10.84 -1.97 15.45
CA GLU A 432 11.87 -1.03 15.90
C GLU A 432 13.27 -1.43 15.40
N ARG A 433 13.58 -2.72 15.37
CA ARG A 433 14.89 -3.19 14.89
C ARG A 433 15.13 -2.89 13.41
N ASP A 434 14.09 -2.92 12.58
CA ASP A 434 14.20 -2.53 11.16
C ASP A 434 14.54 -1.03 11.04
N ILE A 435 13.91 -0.20 11.88
CA ILE A 435 14.14 1.26 11.93
C ILE A 435 15.56 1.56 12.43
N GLU A 436 16.02 0.87 13.46
CA GLU A 436 17.37 1.04 14.02
C GLU A 436 18.44 0.78 12.95
N ILE A 437 18.35 -0.35 12.23
CA ILE A 437 19.32 -0.73 11.17
C ILE A 437 19.40 0.37 10.10
N ILE A 438 18.26 0.87 9.64
CA ILE A 438 18.23 1.95 8.64
C ILE A 438 18.81 3.24 9.22
N THR A 439 18.49 3.56 10.48
CA THR A 439 18.99 4.75 11.15
C THR A 439 20.51 4.69 11.33
N GLU A 440 21.06 3.55 11.71
CA GLU A 440 22.51 3.33 11.83
C GLU A 440 23.21 3.61 10.49
N LEU A 441 22.70 3.07 9.38
CA LEU A 441 23.23 3.35 8.03
C LEU A 441 23.21 4.83 7.70
N LEU A 442 22.05 5.49 7.92
CA LEU A 442 21.91 6.92 7.61
C LEU A 442 22.83 7.79 8.46
N GLN A 443 23.06 7.42 9.72
CA GLN A 443 24.02 8.09 10.61
C GLN A 443 25.47 7.88 10.18
N GLN A 444 25.80 6.69 9.65
CA GLN A 444 27.12 6.35 9.15
C GLN A 444 27.43 7.13 7.86
N VAL A 445 26.55 7.07 6.87
CA VAL A 445 26.77 7.67 5.54
C VAL A 445 26.51 9.18 5.58
N LYS A 446 25.55 9.64 6.37
CA LYS A 446 25.07 11.04 6.40
C LYS A 446 24.78 11.57 4.99
N PRO A 447 23.85 10.95 4.26
CA PRO A 447 23.60 11.27 2.87
C PRO A 447 23.03 12.67 2.71
N HIS A 448 23.36 13.32 1.59
CA HIS A 448 22.74 14.55 1.15
C HIS A 448 21.47 14.27 0.34
N GLN A 449 21.42 13.09 -0.29
CA GLN A 449 20.27 12.64 -1.08
C GLN A 449 20.01 11.16 -0.82
N VAL A 450 18.73 10.78 -0.85
CA VAL A 450 18.25 9.41 -0.66
C VAL A 450 17.25 9.11 -1.78
N TYR A 451 17.40 7.95 -2.42
CA TYR A 451 16.56 7.46 -3.49
C TYR A 451 15.90 6.13 -3.13
#